data_dfd284060967e494ea243fea5888e9e8
#
_entry.id   dfd284060967e494ea243fea5888e9e8
#
_cell.length_a   1.000
_cell.length_b   1.000
_cell.length_c   1.000
_cell.angle_alpha   90.00
_cell.angle_beta   90.00
_cell.angle_gamma   90.00
#
_symmetry.space_group_name_H-M   'P 1'
#
loop_
_entity.id
_entity.type
_entity.pdbx_description
1 polymer ?
#
loop_
_entity_poly.entity_id
_entity_poly.type
_entity_poly.pdbx_seq_one_letter_code
_entity_poly.pdbx_strand_id
1 'polypeptide(L)'
;MRRRLQHVLICGLWLAMLAVRAPAMPAAEARIAVAANFAGPMQRLVPLFESATGHRLLVAVGSTGALHAQIRHGAPFDVFLAGDTTTPAMLRAAGVGVEGYSFTYATGRLVLWSGDPRLVDGEWRRLAIANPALAPYGKAAIETLGHLGLIEQVRSRLVQGENIAQTLQFVASGNAQLGFVALSQVMQDGRMTAGSMWRVPREWHAAIAQDALLLQRGRDNPAAVAFLEFLRGARAREVMQRFGYEFPAEGS
;
A
#
# COMPACT_ATOMS: atom_id res chain seq x y z
N MET A 1 -72.16 31.10 -45.99
CA MET A 1 -70.68 31.19 -45.79
C MET A 1 -70.28 30.33 -44.66
N ARG A 2 -69.73 29.17 -44.94
CA ARG A 2 -69.36 28.14 -43.90
C ARG A 2 -67.87 28.04 -43.85
N ARG A 3 -67.24 28.45 -42.70
CA ARG A 3 -65.82 28.18 -42.41
C ARG A 3 -65.71 26.86 -41.69
N ARG A 4 -64.99 25.90 -42.28
CA ARG A 4 -64.63 24.63 -41.67
C ARG A 4 -63.38 24.81 -40.85
N LEU A 5 -63.45 24.52 -39.54
CA LEU A 5 -62.30 24.36 -38.64
C LEU A 5 -61.64 22.99 -38.90
N GLN A 6 -60.39 22.99 -39.28
CA GLN A 6 -59.60 21.75 -39.33
C GLN A 6 -58.88 21.61 -37.98
N HIS A 7 -59.20 20.54 -37.28
CA HIS A 7 -58.52 20.13 -36.08
C HIS A 7 -57.28 19.35 -36.49
N VAL A 8 -56.07 19.87 -36.21
CA VAL A 8 -54.80 19.14 -36.30
C VAL A 8 -54.58 18.44 -35.00
N LEU A 9 -54.68 17.08 -35.02
CA LEU A 9 -54.27 16.20 -33.91
C LEU A 9 -52.74 16.12 -33.95
N ILE A 10 -52.06 16.69 -32.97
CA ILE A 10 -50.62 16.49 -32.73
C ILE A 10 -50.51 15.27 -31.82
N CYS A 11 -50.23 14.10 -32.40
CA CYS A 11 -49.81 12.92 -31.66
C CYS A 11 -48.39 13.13 -31.12
N GLY A 12 -48.27 13.53 -29.85
CA GLY A 12 -47.02 13.55 -29.14
C GLY A 12 -46.51 12.13 -28.85
N LEU A 13 -45.49 11.71 -29.60
CA LEU A 13 -44.79 10.42 -29.37
C LEU A 13 -43.86 10.65 -28.15
N TRP A 14 -44.31 10.19 -27.00
CA TRP A 14 -43.44 10.06 -25.83
C TRP A 14 -42.54 8.83 -26.01
N LEU A 15 -41.31 9.09 -26.47
CA LEU A 15 -40.25 8.09 -26.47
C LEU A 15 -39.79 7.89 -25.02
N ALA A 16 -40.38 6.87 -24.36
CA ALA A 16 -39.88 6.41 -23.08
C ALA A 16 -38.48 5.79 -23.30
N MET A 17 -37.41 6.52 -23.07
CA MET A 17 -36.07 5.94 -22.94
C MET A 17 -36.10 5.00 -21.72
N LEU A 18 -36.29 3.73 -21.95
CA LEU A 18 -35.97 2.69 -21.00
C LEU A 18 -34.45 2.71 -20.85
N ALA A 19 -33.95 3.43 -19.84
CA ALA A 19 -32.58 3.26 -19.37
C ALA A 19 -32.45 1.83 -18.88
N VAL A 20 -31.92 0.95 -19.72
CA VAL A 20 -31.52 -0.40 -19.32
C VAL A 20 -30.43 -0.23 -18.26
N ARG A 21 -30.85 -0.25 -17.02
CA ARG A 21 -29.93 -0.28 -15.88
C ARG A 21 -29.24 -1.63 -15.94
N ALA A 22 -27.98 -1.66 -16.33
CA ALA A 22 -27.17 -2.87 -16.21
C ALA A 22 -27.34 -3.42 -14.79
N PRO A 23 -27.56 -4.72 -14.61
CA PRO A 23 -27.70 -5.30 -13.29
C PRO A 23 -26.45 -4.92 -12.49
N ALA A 24 -26.64 -4.23 -11.37
CA ALA A 24 -25.55 -3.97 -10.44
C ALA A 24 -25.00 -5.33 -9.99
N MET A 25 -23.75 -5.62 -10.29
CA MET A 25 -23.10 -6.82 -9.76
C MET A 25 -23.25 -6.80 -8.23
N PRO A 26 -23.60 -7.96 -7.61
CA PRO A 26 -23.73 -8.00 -6.16
C PRO A 26 -22.44 -7.55 -5.51
N ALA A 27 -22.55 -6.74 -4.46
CA ALA A 27 -21.40 -6.30 -3.67
C ALA A 27 -20.66 -7.52 -3.13
N ALA A 28 -19.38 -7.62 -3.46
CA ALA A 28 -18.50 -8.67 -2.98
C ALA A 28 -17.51 -8.11 -1.95
N GLU A 29 -16.92 -8.98 -1.14
CA GLU A 29 -15.92 -8.65 -0.15
C GLU A 29 -14.59 -9.34 -0.49
N ALA A 30 -13.46 -8.60 -0.41
CA ALA A 30 -12.12 -9.15 -0.57
C ALA A 30 -11.27 -8.91 0.68
N ARG A 31 -10.46 -9.89 1.04
CA ARG A 31 -9.52 -9.86 2.16
C ARG A 31 -8.13 -9.57 1.65
N ILE A 32 -7.58 -8.44 2.10
CA ILE A 32 -6.31 -7.92 1.63
C ILE A 32 -5.27 -8.03 2.74
N ALA A 33 -4.21 -8.80 2.50
CA ALA A 33 -3.03 -8.81 3.34
C ALA A 33 -2.11 -7.67 2.91
N VAL A 34 -1.77 -6.75 3.81
CA VAL A 34 -1.06 -5.50 3.49
C VAL A 34 0.19 -5.33 4.33
N ALA A 35 1.33 -5.14 3.68
CA ALA A 35 2.56 -4.77 4.36
C ALA A 35 2.40 -3.44 5.12
N ALA A 36 2.88 -3.39 6.35
CA ALA A 36 2.59 -2.32 7.31
C ALA A 36 3.01 -0.90 6.85
N ASN A 37 3.99 -0.80 5.95
CA ASN A 37 4.38 0.47 5.35
C ASN A 37 3.27 1.08 4.47
N PHE A 38 2.35 0.25 3.97
CA PHE A 38 1.27 0.68 3.07
C PHE A 38 -0.06 0.91 3.80
N ALA A 39 -0.10 0.78 5.13
CA ALA A 39 -1.32 0.97 5.93
C ALA A 39 -1.93 2.37 5.78
N GLY A 40 -1.10 3.42 5.78
CA GLY A 40 -1.56 4.80 5.59
C GLY A 40 -2.26 5.03 4.24
N PRO A 41 -1.65 4.70 3.09
CA PRO A 41 -2.32 4.73 1.80
C PRO A 41 -3.62 3.92 1.76
N MET A 42 -3.66 2.71 2.35
CA MET A 42 -4.87 1.89 2.38
C MET A 42 -6.05 2.57 3.07
N GLN A 43 -5.81 3.33 4.15
CA GLN A 43 -6.86 4.11 4.81
C GLN A 43 -7.54 5.13 3.87
N ARG A 44 -6.82 5.61 2.86
CA ARG A 44 -7.35 6.53 1.84
C ARG A 44 -7.92 5.77 0.64
N LEU A 45 -7.30 4.67 0.24
CA LEU A 45 -7.69 3.90 -0.95
C LEU A 45 -8.98 3.11 -0.72
N VAL A 46 -9.17 2.51 0.46
CA VAL A 46 -10.36 1.70 0.78
C VAL A 46 -11.66 2.47 0.52
N PRO A 47 -11.92 3.64 1.15
CA PRO A 47 -13.18 4.35 0.92
C PRO A 47 -13.34 4.82 -0.54
N LEU A 48 -12.24 5.12 -1.24
CA LEU A 48 -12.29 5.50 -2.66
C LEU A 48 -12.68 4.33 -3.55
N PHE A 49 -12.15 3.13 -3.27
CA PHE A 49 -12.48 1.90 -3.96
C PHE A 49 -13.93 1.49 -3.69
N GLU A 50 -14.33 1.43 -2.42
CA GLU A 50 -15.67 1.01 -2.02
C GLU A 50 -16.76 1.93 -2.59
N SER A 51 -16.52 3.25 -2.58
CA SER A 51 -17.41 4.22 -3.20
C SER A 51 -17.51 4.08 -4.72
N ALA A 52 -16.41 3.70 -5.39
CA ALA A 52 -16.37 3.58 -6.84
C ALA A 52 -16.98 2.27 -7.36
N THR A 53 -16.92 1.19 -6.58
CA THR A 53 -17.26 -0.15 -7.05
C THR A 53 -18.46 -0.78 -6.34
N GLY A 54 -18.80 -0.31 -5.14
CA GLY A 54 -19.77 -0.95 -4.25
C GLY A 54 -19.24 -2.22 -3.56
N HIS A 55 -18.02 -2.68 -3.88
CA HIS A 55 -17.38 -3.80 -3.20
C HIS A 55 -16.79 -3.36 -1.85
N ARG A 56 -16.47 -4.32 -0.97
CA ARG A 56 -15.87 -4.07 0.34
C ARG A 56 -14.48 -4.69 0.46
N LEU A 57 -13.59 -4.06 1.25
CA LEU A 57 -12.25 -4.57 1.53
C LEU A 57 -12.06 -4.78 3.04
N LEU A 58 -11.64 -5.98 3.41
CA LEU A 58 -11.16 -6.31 4.75
C LEU A 58 -9.63 -6.32 4.75
N VAL A 59 -9.03 -5.36 5.42
CA VAL A 59 -7.58 -5.16 5.42
C VAL A 59 -6.96 -5.73 6.68
N ALA A 60 -5.99 -6.63 6.51
CA ALA A 60 -5.12 -7.12 7.57
C ALA A 60 -3.70 -6.60 7.35
N VAL A 61 -3.13 -5.95 8.37
CA VAL A 61 -1.82 -5.31 8.30
C VAL A 61 -0.79 -6.10 9.09
N GLY A 62 0.39 -6.33 8.49
CA GLY A 62 1.49 -7.05 9.13
C GLY A 62 2.83 -6.81 8.44
N SER A 63 3.91 -7.44 8.93
CA SER A 63 5.14 -7.50 8.15
C SER A 63 4.98 -8.42 6.94
N THR A 64 5.70 -8.15 5.85
CA THR A 64 5.67 -8.96 4.63
C THR A 64 5.91 -10.44 4.93
N GLY A 65 6.93 -10.76 5.76
CA GLY A 65 7.26 -12.13 6.12
C GLY A 65 6.21 -12.82 7.00
N ALA A 66 5.60 -12.09 7.97
CA ALA A 66 4.53 -12.65 8.80
C ALA A 66 3.28 -12.95 7.97
N LEU A 67 2.89 -12.04 7.08
CA LEU A 67 1.77 -12.25 6.14
C LEU A 67 2.04 -13.40 5.18
N HIS A 68 3.27 -13.49 4.64
CA HIS A 68 3.71 -14.63 3.84
C HIS A 68 3.52 -15.97 4.58
N ALA A 69 3.98 -16.05 5.84
CA ALA A 69 3.80 -17.25 6.65
C ALA A 69 2.32 -17.60 6.84
N GLN A 70 1.47 -16.61 7.16
CA GLN A 70 0.02 -16.81 7.29
C GLN A 70 -0.61 -17.32 5.99
N ILE A 71 -0.25 -16.74 4.83
CA ILE A 71 -0.74 -17.19 3.51
C ILE A 71 -0.30 -18.63 3.24
N ARG A 72 0.95 -18.95 3.51
CA ARG A 72 1.49 -20.33 3.37
C ARG A 72 0.77 -21.35 4.26
N HIS A 73 0.26 -20.92 5.43
CA HIS A 73 -0.54 -21.73 6.34
C HIS A 73 -2.05 -21.65 6.06
N GLY A 74 -2.47 -21.14 4.91
CA GLY A 74 -3.86 -21.16 4.46
C GLY A 74 -4.73 -20.03 5.00
N ALA A 75 -4.15 -18.94 5.51
CA ALA A 75 -4.94 -17.77 5.89
C ALA A 75 -5.77 -17.25 4.69
N PRO A 76 -7.06 -16.91 4.91
CA PRO A 76 -8.03 -16.71 3.84
C PRO A 76 -7.92 -15.31 3.19
N PHE A 77 -6.76 -14.96 2.66
CA PHE A 77 -6.54 -13.74 1.91
C PHE A 77 -6.81 -13.94 0.41
N ASP A 78 -7.32 -12.91 -0.23
CA ASP A 78 -7.60 -12.86 -1.66
C ASP A 78 -6.49 -12.11 -2.44
N VAL A 79 -5.91 -11.07 -1.81
CA VAL A 79 -4.83 -10.26 -2.38
C VAL A 79 -3.73 -10.08 -1.35
N PHE A 80 -2.48 -10.07 -1.80
CA PHE A 80 -1.31 -9.73 -0.99
C PHE A 80 -0.59 -8.50 -1.57
N LEU A 81 -0.48 -7.45 -0.78
CA LEU A 81 0.34 -6.27 -1.04
C LEU A 81 1.61 -6.38 -0.20
N ALA A 82 2.67 -6.89 -0.82
CA ALA A 82 3.96 -7.08 -0.16
C ALA A 82 4.79 -5.79 -0.14
N GLY A 83 5.72 -5.70 0.77
CA GLY A 83 6.73 -4.63 0.80
C GLY A 83 8.00 -4.94 0.01
N ASP A 84 8.01 -6.05 -0.74
CA ASP A 84 9.09 -6.48 -1.64
C ASP A 84 8.52 -7.20 -2.87
N THR A 85 9.40 -7.60 -3.79
CA THR A 85 9.07 -8.38 -4.99
C THR A 85 9.35 -9.88 -4.82
N THR A 86 10.23 -10.24 -3.90
CA THR A 86 10.71 -11.61 -3.69
C THR A 86 9.63 -12.50 -3.09
N THR A 87 8.93 -11.99 -2.08
CA THR A 87 7.91 -12.76 -1.35
C THR A 87 6.71 -13.13 -2.26
N PRO A 88 6.13 -12.21 -3.06
CA PRO A 88 5.12 -12.58 -4.06
C PRO A 88 5.63 -13.58 -5.10
N ALA A 89 6.88 -13.45 -5.56
CA ALA A 89 7.49 -14.40 -6.50
C ALA A 89 7.58 -15.81 -5.89
N MET A 90 7.96 -15.94 -4.61
CA MET A 90 7.97 -17.22 -3.89
C MET A 90 6.57 -17.84 -3.79
N LEU A 91 5.53 -17.06 -3.51
CA LEU A 91 4.15 -17.54 -3.45
C LEU A 91 3.65 -18.00 -4.82
N ARG A 92 4.02 -17.31 -5.92
CA ARG A 92 3.71 -17.75 -7.28
C ARG A 92 4.40 -19.08 -7.62
N ALA A 93 5.70 -19.18 -7.34
CA ALA A 93 6.45 -20.40 -7.56
C ALA A 93 5.90 -21.60 -6.77
N ALA A 94 5.29 -21.35 -5.62
CA ALA A 94 4.61 -22.35 -4.79
C ALA A 94 3.15 -22.65 -5.23
N GLY A 95 2.67 -22.06 -6.34
CA GLY A 95 1.30 -22.25 -6.83
C GLY A 95 0.21 -21.58 -5.99
N VAL A 96 0.57 -20.72 -5.04
CA VAL A 96 -0.37 -20.00 -4.16
C VAL A 96 -0.85 -18.69 -4.78
N GLY A 97 -0.05 -18.10 -5.67
CA GLY A 97 -0.42 -16.91 -6.46
C GLY A 97 -1.03 -17.29 -7.81
N VAL A 98 -1.86 -16.41 -8.36
CA VAL A 98 -2.42 -16.55 -9.71
C VAL A 98 -1.39 -16.05 -10.72
N GLU A 99 -1.09 -16.88 -11.75
CA GLU A 99 -0.16 -16.53 -12.82
C GLU A 99 -0.70 -15.31 -13.60
N GLY A 100 0.20 -14.38 -13.97
CA GLY A 100 -0.16 -13.15 -14.69
C GLY A 100 -0.79 -12.04 -13.84
N TYR A 101 -1.11 -12.31 -12.57
CA TYR A 101 -1.73 -11.34 -11.65
C TYR A 101 -0.77 -10.87 -10.55
N SER A 102 0.44 -10.52 -10.97
CA SER A 102 1.43 -9.85 -10.09
C SER A 102 2.03 -8.65 -10.81
N PHE A 103 2.23 -7.55 -10.07
CA PHE A 103 2.87 -6.35 -10.61
C PHE A 103 3.43 -5.48 -9.49
N THR A 104 4.48 -4.73 -9.81
CA THR A 104 5.02 -3.71 -8.90
C THR A 104 4.07 -2.53 -8.84
N TYR A 105 3.43 -2.33 -7.68
CA TYR A 105 2.46 -1.26 -7.48
C TYR A 105 3.09 0.04 -6.99
N ALA A 106 4.27 -0.03 -6.35
CA ALA A 106 4.99 1.14 -5.84
C ALA A 106 6.46 0.82 -5.50
N THR A 107 7.28 1.85 -5.42
CA THR A 107 8.62 1.79 -4.81
C THR A 107 8.64 2.67 -3.57
N GLY A 108 8.99 2.08 -2.42
CA GLY A 108 9.07 2.78 -1.15
C GLY A 108 10.41 3.48 -0.95
N ARG A 109 10.44 4.40 0.03
CA ARG A 109 11.64 5.14 0.44
C ARG A 109 11.91 4.96 1.91
N LEU A 110 13.16 4.67 2.26
CA LEU A 110 13.64 4.61 3.64
C LEU A 110 14.06 6.00 4.11
N VAL A 111 13.69 6.34 5.34
CA VAL A 111 14.14 7.56 6.02
C VAL A 111 14.57 7.23 7.43
N LEU A 112 15.56 7.96 7.94
CA LEU A 112 15.83 8.04 9.38
C LEU A 112 14.96 9.17 9.92
N TRP A 113 14.11 8.86 10.89
CA TRP A 113 13.14 9.80 11.45
C TRP A 113 13.30 9.94 12.96
N SER A 114 13.03 11.14 13.46
CA SER A 114 12.88 11.47 14.88
C SER A 114 11.59 12.22 15.13
N GLY A 115 10.97 11.98 16.26
CA GLY A 115 9.86 12.82 16.76
C GLY A 115 10.31 14.23 17.15
N ASP A 116 11.61 14.44 17.40
CA ASP A 116 12.17 15.76 17.67
C ASP A 116 12.33 16.54 16.35
N PRO A 117 11.85 17.81 16.28
CA PRO A 117 12.04 18.65 15.09
C PRO A 117 13.52 18.98 14.81
N ARG A 118 14.43 18.79 15.76
CA ARG A 118 15.87 18.92 15.59
C ARG A 118 16.50 17.55 15.45
N LEU A 119 16.63 17.05 14.21
CA LEU A 119 17.28 15.79 13.96
C LEU A 119 18.73 15.84 14.46
N VAL A 120 18.93 15.33 15.67
CA VAL A 120 20.14 14.66 16.11
C VAL A 120 21.46 15.42 15.97
N ASP A 121 21.53 16.62 16.46
CA ASP A 121 22.81 17.17 16.93
C ASP A 121 23.10 16.71 18.37
N GLY A 122 22.36 15.69 18.85
CA GLY A 122 22.37 15.25 20.22
C GLY A 122 22.69 13.78 20.42
N GLU A 123 22.95 13.42 21.65
CA GLU A 123 23.14 12.04 22.08
C GLU A 123 21.84 11.26 21.98
N TRP A 124 21.79 10.25 21.12
CA TRP A 124 20.69 9.29 21.09
C TRP A 124 21.12 7.98 21.77
N ARG A 125 20.18 7.33 22.44
CA ARG A 125 20.39 6.09 23.18
C ARG A 125 19.90 4.87 22.42
N ARG A 126 18.82 5.00 21.67
CA ARG A 126 18.16 3.88 20.97
C ARG A 126 17.78 4.26 19.55
N LEU A 127 18.05 3.33 18.64
CA LEU A 127 17.71 3.39 17.22
C LEU A 127 16.72 2.25 16.91
N ALA A 128 15.52 2.58 16.48
CA ALA A 128 14.51 1.60 16.09
C ALA A 128 14.68 1.17 14.64
N ILE A 129 14.58 -0.14 14.40
CA ILE A 129 14.49 -0.75 13.07
C ILE A 129 13.36 -1.78 13.04
N ALA A 130 12.79 -2.08 11.88
CA ALA A 130 11.93 -3.23 11.73
C ALA A 130 12.77 -4.53 11.69
N ASN A 131 12.17 -5.65 12.05
CA ASN A 131 12.85 -6.95 11.97
C ASN A 131 13.35 -7.23 10.55
N PRO A 132 14.66 -7.29 10.29
CA PRO A 132 15.20 -7.45 8.94
C PRO A 132 14.89 -8.81 8.31
N ALA A 133 14.57 -9.83 9.13
CA ALA A 133 14.14 -11.14 8.62
C ALA A 133 12.69 -11.15 8.10
N LEU A 134 11.85 -10.19 8.54
CA LEU A 134 10.42 -10.19 8.23
C LEU A 134 9.96 -8.96 7.44
N ALA A 135 10.74 -7.88 7.48
CA ALA A 135 10.33 -6.59 6.93
C ALA A 135 11.40 -6.02 5.96
N PRO A 136 11.03 -5.74 4.71
CA PRO A 136 11.96 -5.18 3.70
C PRO A 136 12.62 -3.88 4.15
N TYR A 137 11.90 -3.02 4.84
CA TYR A 137 12.47 -1.79 5.41
C TYR A 137 13.50 -2.04 6.52
N GLY A 138 13.35 -3.14 7.28
CA GLY A 138 14.35 -3.56 8.26
C GLY A 138 15.63 -4.04 7.58
N LYS A 139 15.50 -4.79 6.48
CA LYS A 139 16.64 -5.21 5.65
C LYS A 139 17.36 -3.97 5.09
N ALA A 140 16.63 -3.02 4.50
CA ALA A 140 17.17 -1.78 3.97
C ALA A 140 17.89 -0.93 5.05
N ALA A 141 17.37 -0.92 6.30
CA ALA A 141 18.03 -0.26 7.42
C ALA A 141 19.38 -0.90 7.76
N ILE A 142 19.47 -2.24 7.80
CA ILE A 142 20.74 -2.95 8.02
C ILE A 142 21.71 -2.72 6.87
N GLU A 143 21.27 -2.74 5.63
CA GLU A 143 22.10 -2.44 4.45
C GLU A 143 22.67 -1.01 4.55
N THR A 144 21.84 -0.03 4.92
CA THR A 144 22.25 1.37 5.14
C THR A 144 23.30 1.49 6.26
N LEU A 145 23.07 0.84 7.39
CA LEU A 145 24.02 0.82 8.51
C LEU A 145 25.33 0.13 8.12
N GLY A 146 25.26 -0.91 7.28
CA GLY A 146 26.44 -1.57 6.73
C GLY A 146 27.24 -0.67 5.81
N HIS A 147 26.57 0.07 4.91
CA HIS A 147 27.21 1.06 4.04
C HIS A 147 27.94 2.14 4.83
N LEU A 148 27.37 2.57 5.95
CA LEU A 148 27.97 3.55 6.86
C LEU A 148 29.06 2.98 7.78
N GLY A 149 29.25 1.65 7.82
CA GLY A 149 30.18 1.00 8.77
C GLY A 149 29.74 1.09 10.22
N LEU A 150 28.45 1.33 10.50
CA LEU A 150 27.93 1.61 11.84
C LEU A 150 27.31 0.41 12.56
N ILE A 151 27.17 -0.76 11.91
CA ILE A 151 26.42 -1.92 12.46
C ILE A 151 26.92 -2.27 13.87
N GLU A 152 28.24 -2.42 14.07
CA GLU A 152 28.78 -2.84 15.37
C GLU A 152 28.63 -1.75 16.45
N GLN A 153 28.75 -0.49 16.06
CA GLN A 153 28.59 0.64 16.99
C GLN A 153 27.16 0.80 17.51
N VAL A 154 26.16 0.50 16.68
CA VAL A 154 24.74 0.66 17.03
C VAL A 154 24.09 -0.61 17.58
N ARG A 155 24.72 -1.77 17.45
CA ARG A 155 24.16 -3.09 17.79
C ARG A 155 23.50 -3.13 19.18
N SER A 156 24.18 -2.62 20.19
CA SER A 156 23.68 -2.58 21.58
C SER A 156 22.58 -1.53 21.80
N ARG A 157 22.35 -0.64 20.83
CA ARG A 157 21.35 0.44 20.89
C ARG A 157 20.15 0.17 19.99
N LEU A 158 20.16 -0.95 19.23
CA LEU A 158 19.04 -1.30 18.34
C LEU A 158 17.83 -1.77 19.17
N VAL A 159 16.68 -1.22 18.79
CA VAL A 159 15.36 -1.69 19.22
C VAL A 159 14.63 -2.21 17.98
N GLN A 160 14.22 -3.46 18.02
CA GLN A 160 13.62 -4.12 16.87
C GLN A 160 12.10 -4.24 17.01
N GLY A 161 11.36 -3.64 16.06
CA GLY A 161 9.92 -3.87 15.90
C GLY A 161 9.63 -5.07 15.01
N GLU A 162 8.55 -5.76 15.22
CA GLU A 162 8.11 -6.89 14.38
C GLU A 162 7.82 -6.46 12.93
N ASN A 163 7.41 -5.21 12.77
CA ASN A 163 7.14 -4.58 11.48
C ASN A 163 7.45 -3.09 11.52
N ILE A 164 7.36 -2.41 10.37
CA ILE A 164 7.73 -1.01 10.26
C ILE A 164 6.75 -0.06 10.99
N ALA A 165 5.50 -0.48 11.23
CA ALA A 165 4.54 0.33 12.00
C ALA A 165 4.92 0.34 13.49
N GLN A 166 5.32 -0.79 14.06
CA GLN A 166 5.82 -0.85 15.44
C GLN A 166 7.13 -0.06 15.60
N THR A 167 7.99 -0.09 14.57
CA THR A 167 9.22 0.74 14.55
C THR A 167 8.89 2.21 14.70
N LEU A 168 7.92 2.71 13.92
CA LEU A 168 7.45 4.10 14.04
C LEU A 168 6.90 4.38 15.45
N GLN A 169 6.12 3.46 16.01
CA GLN A 169 5.56 3.61 17.35
C GLN A 169 6.63 3.73 18.44
N PHE A 170 7.74 2.99 18.33
CA PHE A 170 8.85 3.12 19.28
C PHE A 170 9.45 4.52 19.28
N VAL A 171 9.56 5.15 18.12
CA VAL A 171 10.06 6.53 18.03
C VAL A 171 8.99 7.53 18.47
N ALA A 172 7.76 7.38 18.00
CA ALA A 172 6.66 8.29 18.33
C ALA A 172 6.34 8.31 19.84
N SER A 173 6.54 7.20 20.55
CA SER A 173 6.34 7.09 22.00
C SER A 173 7.57 7.46 22.83
N GLY A 174 8.71 7.83 22.19
CA GLY A 174 9.96 8.15 22.89
C GLY A 174 10.76 6.93 23.37
N ASN A 175 10.31 5.70 23.09
CA ASN A 175 11.04 4.47 23.42
C ASN A 175 12.35 4.32 22.60
N ALA A 176 12.44 5.01 21.46
CA ALA A 176 13.65 5.25 20.71
C ALA A 176 13.68 6.71 20.27
N GLN A 177 14.85 7.33 20.17
CA GLN A 177 14.99 8.72 19.71
C GLN A 177 14.99 8.80 18.20
N LEU A 178 15.46 7.75 17.55
CA LEU A 178 15.61 7.62 16.10
C LEU A 178 15.00 6.30 15.63
N GLY A 179 14.56 6.27 14.39
CA GLY A 179 14.17 5.03 13.73
C GLY A 179 14.27 5.10 12.22
N PHE A 180 14.68 4.00 11.63
CA PHE A 180 14.53 3.81 10.21
C PHE A 180 13.08 3.41 9.92
N VAL A 181 12.35 4.31 9.25
CA VAL A 181 10.93 4.17 8.94
C VAL A 181 10.66 4.34 7.46
N ALA A 182 9.46 3.95 7.00
CA ALA A 182 9.04 4.23 5.65
C ALA A 182 8.65 5.71 5.51
N LEU A 183 9.06 6.36 4.42
CA LEU A 183 8.66 7.72 4.12
C LEU A 183 7.13 7.89 4.18
N SER A 184 6.39 6.89 3.71
CA SER A 184 4.93 6.85 3.72
C SER A 184 4.27 6.91 5.09
N GLN A 185 5.01 6.65 6.16
CA GLN A 185 4.51 6.71 7.53
C GLN A 185 4.63 8.10 8.15
N VAL A 186 5.55 8.92 7.64
CA VAL A 186 5.86 10.26 8.17
C VAL A 186 5.56 11.37 7.16
N MET A 187 5.06 11.00 5.98
CA MET A 187 4.62 11.91 4.94
C MET A 187 3.14 11.70 4.63
N GLN A 188 2.39 12.79 4.55
CA GLN A 188 1.00 12.82 4.10
C GLN A 188 0.78 14.09 3.27
N ASP A 189 0.04 13.96 2.16
CA ASP A 189 -0.26 15.07 1.25
C ASP A 189 1.00 15.85 0.80
N GLY A 190 2.12 15.12 0.59
CA GLY A 190 3.40 15.68 0.17
C GLY A 190 4.17 16.43 1.25
N ARG A 191 3.72 16.39 2.50
CA ARG A 191 4.33 17.09 3.64
C ARG A 191 4.67 16.11 4.76
N MET A 192 5.74 16.40 5.48
CA MET A 192 6.07 15.67 6.72
C MET A 192 5.02 15.99 7.78
N THR A 193 4.54 14.96 8.47
CA THR A 193 3.46 15.08 9.48
C THR A 193 3.95 15.64 10.80
N ALA A 194 5.17 15.27 11.23
CA ALA A 194 5.78 15.73 12.47
C ALA A 194 7.28 15.38 12.50
N GLY A 195 8.03 15.96 13.44
CA GLY A 195 9.43 15.64 13.72
C GLY A 195 10.40 16.13 12.66
N SER A 196 11.44 15.38 12.47
CA SER A 196 12.48 15.63 11.46
C SER A 196 12.89 14.31 10.80
N MET A 197 13.40 14.37 9.57
CA MET A 197 13.86 13.19 8.86
C MET A 197 15.10 13.48 8.01
N TRP A 198 15.90 12.45 7.84
CA TRP A 198 16.94 12.38 6.83
C TRP A 198 16.58 11.30 5.80
N ARG A 199 16.56 11.65 4.52
CA ARG A 199 16.29 10.69 3.44
C ARG A 199 17.54 9.87 3.18
N VAL A 200 17.43 8.56 3.32
CA VAL A 200 18.51 7.62 2.99
C VAL A 200 18.79 7.67 1.49
N PRO A 201 20.06 7.84 1.05
CA PRO A 201 20.44 7.74 -0.35
C PRO A 201 20.01 6.38 -0.94
N ARG A 202 19.53 6.40 -2.18
CA ARG A 202 18.94 5.20 -2.83
C ARG A 202 19.96 4.08 -3.00
N GLU A 203 21.20 4.47 -3.24
CA GLU A 203 22.32 3.57 -3.51
C GLU A 203 22.88 2.86 -2.26
N TRP A 204 22.39 3.19 -1.05
CA TRP A 204 22.86 2.60 0.20
C TRP A 204 22.09 1.35 0.61
N HIS A 205 21.03 1.04 -0.09
CA HIS A 205 20.26 -0.18 0.09
C HIS A 205 19.58 -0.62 -1.23
N ALA A 206 19.20 -1.89 -1.30
CA ALA A 206 18.43 -2.37 -2.43
C ALA A 206 17.10 -1.61 -2.58
N ALA A 207 16.64 -1.42 -3.82
CA ALA A 207 15.35 -0.77 -4.08
C ALA A 207 14.21 -1.50 -3.37
N ILE A 208 13.33 -0.74 -2.69
CA ILE A 208 12.17 -1.29 -1.98
C ILE A 208 10.97 -1.30 -2.95
N ALA A 209 11.11 -2.03 -4.06
CA ALA A 209 10.02 -2.29 -4.99
C ALA A 209 9.01 -3.24 -4.35
N GLN A 210 7.72 -2.95 -4.49
CA GLN A 210 6.63 -3.61 -3.78
C GLN A 210 5.62 -4.19 -4.77
N ASP A 211 5.39 -5.50 -4.66
CA ASP A 211 4.48 -6.19 -5.57
C ASP A 211 3.12 -6.47 -4.93
N ALA A 212 2.10 -6.30 -5.75
CA ALA A 212 0.76 -6.83 -5.53
C ALA A 212 0.65 -8.23 -6.16
N LEU A 213 -0.07 -9.13 -5.49
CA LEU A 213 -0.32 -10.49 -5.96
C LEU A 213 -1.76 -10.89 -5.71
N LEU A 214 -2.47 -11.37 -6.73
CA LEU A 214 -3.71 -12.09 -6.58
C LEU A 214 -3.42 -13.51 -6.08
N LEU A 215 -4.03 -13.90 -4.97
CA LEU A 215 -3.90 -15.25 -4.44
C LEU A 215 -4.94 -16.18 -5.08
N GLN A 216 -4.65 -17.49 -5.13
CA GLN A 216 -5.55 -18.47 -5.77
C GLN A 216 -6.99 -18.41 -5.21
N ARG A 217 -7.11 -18.13 -3.91
CA ARG A 217 -8.42 -17.94 -3.28
C ARG A 217 -9.23 -16.78 -3.89
N GLY A 218 -8.54 -15.70 -4.26
CA GLY A 218 -9.16 -14.49 -4.82
C GLY A 218 -9.42 -14.56 -6.33
N ARG A 219 -9.04 -15.65 -7.01
CA ARG A 219 -9.09 -15.78 -8.48
C ARG A 219 -10.45 -15.38 -9.06
N ASP A 220 -11.51 -15.90 -8.47
CA ASP A 220 -12.89 -15.70 -8.95
C ASP A 220 -13.65 -14.67 -8.10
N ASN A 221 -12.95 -13.94 -7.21
CA ASN A 221 -13.52 -12.89 -6.39
C ASN A 221 -13.51 -11.55 -7.14
N PRO A 222 -14.67 -11.03 -7.59
CA PRO A 222 -14.72 -9.80 -8.37
C PRO A 222 -14.20 -8.58 -7.61
N ALA A 223 -14.34 -8.53 -6.27
CA ALA A 223 -13.80 -7.45 -5.45
C ALA A 223 -12.25 -7.46 -5.44
N ALA A 224 -11.63 -8.65 -5.41
CA ALA A 224 -10.17 -8.80 -5.43
C ALA A 224 -9.58 -8.36 -6.77
N VAL A 225 -10.18 -8.81 -7.88
CA VAL A 225 -9.75 -8.44 -9.24
C VAL A 225 -9.95 -6.94 -9.46
N ALA A 226 -11.13 -6.41 -9.15
CA ALA A 226 -11.43 -4.99 -9.27
C ALA A 226 -10.47 -4.11 -8.42
N PHE A 227 -10.09 -4.58 -7.23
CA PHE A 227 -9.13 -3.85 -6.39
C PHE A 227 -7.74 -3.78 -7.02
N LEU A 228 -7.25 -4.85 -7.61
CA LEU A 228 -5.95 -4.82 -8.31
C LEU A 228 -5.96 -3.88 -9.52
N GLU A 229 -7.06 -3.86 -10.29
CA GLU A 229 -7.22 -2.91 -11.39
C GLU A 229 -7.30 -1.46 -10.88
N PHE A 230 -8.06 -1.21 -9.80
CA PHE A 230 -8.11 0.09 -9.15
C PHE A 230 -6.73 0.56 -8.68
N LEU A 231 -5.92 -0.35 -8.11
CA LEU A 231 -4.58 -0.05 -7.60
C LEU A 231 -3.61 0.38 -8.72
N ARG A 232 -3.79 -0.13 -9.94
CA ARG A 232 -3.04 0.29 -11.15
C ARG A 232 -3.48 1.66 -11.68
N GLY A 233 -4.68 2.09 -11.34
CA GLY A 233 -5.31 3.30 -11.88
C GLY A 233 -4.67 4.61 -11.39
N ALA A 234 -4.86 5.68 -12.15
CA ALA A 234 -4.31 7.00 -11.87
C ALA A 234 -4.72 7.54 -10.48
N ARG A 235 -5.96 7.27 -10.06
CA ARG A 235 -6.47 7.72 -8.76
C ARG A 235 -5.73 7.10 -7.58
N ALA A 236 -5.43 5.80 -7.66
CA ALA A 236 -4.65 5.14 -6.63
C ALA A 236 -3.20 5.62 -6.65
N ARG A 237 -2.62 5.80 -7.84
CA ARG A 237 -1.25 6.34 -8.01
C ARG A 237 -1.13 7.74 -7.39
N GLU A 238 -2.11 8.62 -7.61
CA GLU A 238 -2.13 9.96 -7.00
C GLU A 238 -2.11 9.88 -5.47
N VAL A 239 -2.94 9.02 -4.87
CA VAL A 239 -2.93 8.80 -3.41
C VAL A 239 -1.56 8.34 -2.96
N MET A 240 -0.97 7.33 -3.60
CA MET A 240 0.34 6.80 -3.23
C MET A 240 1.45 7.85 -3.33
N GLN A 241 1.44 8.70 -4.37
CA GLN A 241 2.39 9.81 -4.52
C GLN A 241 2.35 10.80 -3.35
N ARG A 242 1.16 11.09 -2.82
CA ARG A 242 0.98 11.97 -1.66
C ARG A 242 1.61 11.41 -0.38
N PHE A 243 1.82 10.10 -0.31
CA PHE A 243 2.57 9.41 0.75
C PHE A 243 4.05 9.22 0.42
N GLY A 244 4.54 9.76 -0.69
CA GLY A 244 5.96 9.70 -1.06
C GLY A 244 6.39 8.40 -1.73
N TYR A 245 5.46 7.60 -2.26
CA TYR A 245 5.79 6.47 -3.12
C TYR A 245 6.22 6.93 -4.50
N GLU A 246 7.11 6.15 -5.09
CA GLU A 246 7.60 6.31 -6.44
C GLU A 246 7.09 5.15 -7.31
N PHE A 247 7.17 5.33 -8.62
CA PHE A 247 6.70 4.33 -9.58
C PHE A 247 7.79 4.03 -10.59
N PRO A 248 7.84 2.80 -11.15
CA PRO A 248 8.66 2.53 -12.30
C PRO A 248 8.36 3.53 -13.43
N ALA A 249 9.36 3.89 -14.22
CA ALA A 249 9.13 4.68 -15.44
C ALA A 249 8.15 3.91 -16.35
N GLU A 250 7.17 4.62 -16.93
CA GLU A 250 6.25 4.01 -17.88
C GLU A 250 7.05 3.51 -19.09
N GLY A 251 7.08 2.20 -19.30
CA GLY A 251 7.74 1.60 -20.45
C GLY A 251 9.03 0.81 -20.18
N SER A 252 9.33 0.43 -18.93
CA SER A 252 10.43 -0.50 -18.63
C SER A 252 9.93 -1.94 -18.44
#